data_120c216f9f098e2ac6af405335ade8ce
#
_entry.id   120c216f9f098e2ac6af405335ade8ce
#
_cell.length_a   1.000
_cell.length_b   1.000
_cell.length_c   1.000
_cell.angle_alpha   90.00
_cell.angle_beta   90.00
_cell.angle_gamma   90.00
#
_symmetry.space_group_name_H-M   'P 1'
#
loop_
_entity.id
_entity.type
_entity.pdbx_description
1 polymer ?
#
loop_
_entity_poly.entity_id
_entity_poly.type
_entity_poly.pdbx_seq_one_letter_code
_entity_poly.pdbx_strand_id
1 'polypeptide(L)'
;WNSAAMYADMGILLVRTNPNAHKHEGITFLLFDMNQPGVEVRPLIQAHGAGHFAEVFLDGARCHIQNVLGEIDKGWGPARVVMSNESAMIGGAAGDNPSQLIQLSQSLGRSHEPVLRQKLANVYSRNKLLKLMSDRISVAVRNGQMPPIHPSIVKLFVAENRRIEGDLAQE
;
A
#
# COMPACT_ATOMS: atom_id res chain seq x y z
N TRP A 1 -2.40 8.58 -8.40
CA TRP A 1 -2.91 9.11 -7.12
C TRP A 1 -1.79 9.08 -6.09
N ASN A 2 -1.52 10.25 -5.54
CA ASN A 2 -0.44 10.44 -4.58
C ASN A 2 -1.05 10.62 -3.19
N SER A 3 -0.79 9.64 -2.30
CA SER A 3 -1.31 9.70 -0.93
C SER A 3 -0.64 10.84 -0.16
N ALA A 4 -1.46 11.68 0.49
CA ALA A 4 -1.04 12.76 1.37
C ALA A 4 -0.07 13.79 0.74
N ALA A 5 -0.02 13.92 -0.59
CA ALA A 5 0.89 14.84 -1.28
C ALA A 5 0.65 16.31 -0.89
N MET A 6 -0.57 16.69 -0.45
CA MET A 6 -0.89 18.03 0.03
C MET A 6 -0.19 18.41 1.35
N TYR A 7 0.38 17.46 2.06
CA TYR A 7 1.07 17.66 3.34
C TYR A 7 2.56 17.33 3.25
N ALA A 8 3.04 16.89 2.08
CA ALA A 8 4.40 16.43 1.90
C ALA A 8 5.33 17.58 1.49
N ASP A 9 6.43 17.74 2.20
CA ASP A 9 7.52 18.64 1.81
C ASP A 9 8.41 18.05 0.73
N MET A 10 8.55 16.72 0.75
CA MET A 10 9.38 15.96 -0.17
C MET A 10 8.61 14.81 -0.79
N GLY A 11 8.90 14.55 -2.05
CA GLY A 11 8.40 13.39 -2.79
C GLY A 11 9.53 12.53 -3.33
N ILE A 12 9.20 11.29 -3.68
CA ILE A 12 10.06 10.44 -4.49
C ILE A 12 9.50 10.39 -5.91
N LEU A 13 10.36 10.53 -6.90
CA LEU A 13 9.95 10.65 -8.29
C LEU A 13 10.78 9.73 -9.18
N LEU A 14 10.11 8.99 -10.04
CA LEU A 14 10.72 8.23 -11.13
C LEU A 14 10.54 9.00 -12.42
N VAL A 15 11.65 9.40 -13.04
CA VAL A 15 11.64 10.16 -14.29
C VAL A 15 12.41 9.44 -15.37
N ARG A 16 11.93 9.55 -16.59
CA ARG A 16 12.67 9.08 -17.76
C ARG A 16 13.68 10.12 -18.19
N THR A 17 14.93 9.88 -17.86
CA THR A 17 16.06 10.76 -18.20
C THR A 17 16.69 10.40 -19.54
N ASN A 18 16.62 9.12 -19.97
CA ASN A 18 17.04 8.69 -21.31
C ASN A 18 15.84 8.12 -22.07
N PRO A 19 15.25 8.88 -23.02
CA PRO A 19 14.08 8.43 -23.78
C PRO A 19 14.38 7.29 -24.75
N ASN A 20 15.64 7.10 -25.13
CA ASN A 20 16.05 6.05 -26.10
C ASN A 20 16.36 4.70 -25.42
N ALA A 21 16.44 4.66 -24.11
CA ALA A 21 16.72 3.43 -23.38
C ALA A 21 15.49 2.50 -23.30
N HIS A 22 15.76 1.20 -23.23
CA HIS A 22 14.71 0.19 -23.22
C HIS A 22 14.05 0.05 -21.83
N LYS A 23 12.72 0.01 -21.79
CA LYS A 23 11.90 -0.25 -20.58
C LYS A 23 12.37 0.52 -19.34
N HIS A 24 12.99 -0.19 -18.39
CA HIS A 24 13.40 0.34 -17.08
C HIS A 24 14.79 0.97 -17.07
N GLU A 25 15.54 0.78 -18.12
CA GLU A 25 16.77 1.51 -18.37
C GLU A 25 16.44 2.96 -18.72
N GLY A 26 17.29 3.90 -18.35
CA GLY A 26 17.04 5.32 -18.60
C GLY A 26 15.99 5.93 -17.69
N ILE A 27 15.68 5.31 -16.55
CA ILE A 27 14.86 5.87 -15.46
C ILE A 27 15.78 6.28 -14.33
N THR A 28 15.62 7.50 -13.85
CA THR A 28 16.31 8.03 -12.66
C THR A 28 15.34 8.15 -11.49
N PHE A 29 15.80 7.86 -10.29
CA PHE A 29 15.02 7.97 -9.07
C PHE A 29 15.52 9.17 -8.27
N LEU A 30 14.60 10.07 -7.89
CA LEU A 30 14.92 11.38 -7.33
C LEU A 30 14.20 11.58 -6.01
N LEU A 31 14.87 12.27 -5.07
CA LEU A 31 14.19 13.03 -4.02
C LEU A 31 13.81 14.40 -4.58
N PHE A 32 12.56 14.79 -4.38
CA PHE A 32 11.95 15.91 -5.05
C PHE A 32 11.32 16.87 -4.03
N ASP A 33 11.68 18.14 -4.09
CA ASP A 33 11.07 19.17 -3.26
C ASP A 33 9.67 19.50 -3.80
N MET A 34 8.66 19.33 -2.95
CA MET A 34 7.27 19.63 -3.30
C MET A 34 6.93 21.11 -3.19
N ASN A 35 7.74 21.91 -2.46
CA ASN A 35 7.52 23.33 -2.19
C ASN A 35 8.35 24.23 -3.13
N GLN A 36 8.24 24.05 -4.44
CA GLN A 36 8.99 24.82 -5.43
C GLN A 36 8.09 25.30 -6.57
N PRO A 37 8.51 26.33 -7.34
CA PRO A 37 7.84 26.71 -8.57
C PRO A 37 7.76 25.57 -9.58
N GLY A 38 6.61 25.43 -10.24
CA GLY A 38 6.36 24.36 -11.20
C GLY A 38 5.81 23.09 -10.59
N VAL A 39 5.51 23.07 -9.29
CA VAL A 39 4.76 21.99 -8.62
C VAL A 39 3.38 22.50 -8.24
N GLU A 40 2.35 21.79 -8.71
CA GLU A 40 0.97 22.05 -8.33
C GLU A 40 0.36 20.76 -7.77
N VAL A 41 -0.20 20.83 -6.56
CA VAL A 41 -0.86 19.72 -5.90
C VAL A 41 -2.36 19.99 -5.86
N ARG A 42 -3.15 19.10 -6.46
CA ARG A 42 -4.62 19.19 -6.49
C ARG A 42 -5.24 18.05 -5.69
N PRO A 43 -5.92 18.34 -4.56
CA PRO A 43 -6.61 17.31 -3.79
C PRO A 43 -7.69 16.60 -4.61
N LEU A 44 -7.80 15.27 -4.44
CA LEU A 44 -8.88 14.44 -4.98
C LEU A 44 -9.87 14.10 -3.87
N ILE A 45 -11.08 14.57 -4.03
CA ILE A 45 -12.15 14.26 -3.08
C ILE A 45 -12.76 12.90 -3.43
N GLN A 46 -12.65 11.97 -2.50
CA GLN A 46 -13.18 10.62 -2.64
C GLN A 46 -14.71 10.60 -2.41
N ALA A 47 -15.39 9.52 -2.85
CA ALA A 47 -16.85 9.39 -2.74
C ALA A 47 -17.41 9.53 -1.31
N HIS A 48 -16.60 9.20 -0.29
CA HIS A 48 -16.95 9.36 1.12
C HIS A 48 -16.59 10.74 1.72
N GLY A 49 -16.16 11.70 0.87
CA GLY A 49 -15.88 13.07 1.26
C GLY A 49 -14.45 13.33 1.77
N ALA A 50 -13.62 12.31 1.96
CA ALA A 50 -12.23 12.51 2.37
C ALA A 50 -11.31 12.88 1.20
N GLY A 51 -10.29 13.70 1.45
CA GLY A 51 -9.30 14.14 0.47
C GLY A 51 -7.89 13.65 0.83
N HIS A 52 -7.70 12.33 0.92
CA HIS A 52 -6.39 11.76 1.26
C HIS A 52 -5.44 11.58 0.07
N PHE A 53 -5.96 11.73 -1.14
CA PHE A 53 -5.19 11.62 -2.37
C PHE A 53 -5.10 12.94 -3.09
N ALA A 54 -4.08 13.08 -3.93
CA ALA A 54 -3.91 14.23 -4.79
C ALA A 54 -3.38 13.82 -6.16
N GLU A 55 -3.58 14.69 -7.14
CA GLU A 55 -2.79 14.76 -8.37
C GLU A 55 -1.66 15.75 -8.15
N VAL A 56 -0.48 15.44 -8.68
CA VAL A 56 0.68 16.31 -8.65
C VAL A 56 1.08 16.62 -10.09
N PHE A 57 1.06 17.90 -10.44
CA PHE A 57 1.47 18.38 -11.75
C PHE A 57 2.86 19.00 -11.65
N LEU A 58 3.73 18.67 -12.58
CA LEU A 58 5.10 19.09 -12.64
C LEU A 58 5.33 19.80 -13.97
N ASP A 59 5.51 21.11 -13.95
CA ASP A 59 5.81 21.91 -15.13
C ASP A 59 6.98 22.86 -14.86
N GLY A 60 8.13 22.53 -15.44
CA GLY A 60 9.37 23.27 -15.22
C GLY A 60 9.97 23.12 -13.81
N ALA A 61 9.44 22.23 -12.97
CA ALA A 61 10.00 21.90 -11.66
C ALA A 61 11.43 21.35 -11.80
N ARG A 62 12.29 21.65 -10.82
CA ARG A 62 13.72 21.34 -10.87
C ARG A 62 14.13 20.44 -9.73
N CYS A 63 15.07 19.54 -9.99
CA CYS A 63 15.67 18.69 -8.97
C CYS A 63 17.19 18.84 -9.02
N HIS A 64 17.81 19.00 -7.84
CA HIS A 64 19.26 19.07 -7.77
C HIS A 64 19.86 17.69 -8.01
N ILE A 65 21.01 17.65 -8.72
CA ILE A 65 21.69 16.38 -9.05
C ILE A 65 22.07 15.56 -7.81
N GLN A 66 22.32 16.20 -6.67
CA GLN A 66 22.63 15.54 -5.39
C GLN A 66 21.42 14.80 -4.79
N ASN A 67 20.22 15.06 -5.30
CA ASN A 67 19.01 14.38 -4.88
C ASN A 67 18.69 13.11 -5.70
N VAL A 68 19.62 12.73 -6.60
CA VAL A 68 19.53 11.45 -7.31
C VAL A 68 19.80 10.30 -6.33
N LEU A 69 18.85 9.38 -6.24
CA LEU A 69 18.98 8.17 -5.43
C LEU A 69 19.60 7.05 -6.28
N GLY A 70 20.88 6.82 -6.07
CA GLY A 70 21.70 5.91 -6.88
C GLY A 70 22.37 6.63 -8.06
N GLU A 71 22.27 6.07 -9.26
CA GLU A 71 22.87 6.59 -10.47
C GLU A 71 21.81 7.08 -11.46
N ILE A 72 22.17 8.08 -12.28
CA ILE A 72 21.33 8.50 -13.40
C ILE A 72 21.09 7.30 -14.33
N ASP A 73 19.86 7.20 -14.84
CA ASP A 73 19.39 6.12 -15.71
C ASP A 73 19.32 4.72 -15.07
N LYS A 74 19.65 4.58 -13.76
CA LYS A 74 19.61 3.31 -13.03
C LYS A 74 18.65 3.31 -11.82
N GLY A 75 17.69 4.21 -11.80
CA GLY A 75 16.76 4.39 -10.67
C GLY A 75 15.76 3.26 -10.45
N TRP A 76 15.60 2.32 -11.38
CA TRP A 76 14.67 1.21 -11.23
C TRP A 76 15.02 0.25 -10.08
N GLY A 77 16.31 0.04 -9.83
CA GLY A 77 16.79 -0.78 -8.70
C GLY A 77 16.31 -0.22 -7.35
N PRO A 78 16.68 1.02 -7.00
CA PRO A 78 16.19 1.70 -5.79
C PRO A 78 14.66 1.75 -5.68
N ALA A 79 13.95 2.02 -6.78
CA ALA A 79 12.50 2.03 -6.79
C ALA A 79 11.88 0.67 -6.41
N ARG A 80 12.46 -0.43 -6.86
CA ARG A 80 12.01 -1.78 -6.48
C ARG A 80 12.18 -2.05 -4.98
N VAL A 81 13.23 -1.51 -4.36
CA VAL A 81 13.43 -1.63 -2.90
C VAL A 81 12.30 -0.93 -2.16
N VAL A 82 11.96 0.30 -2.55
CA VAL A 82 10.83 1.05 -1.94
C VAL A 82 9.52 0.28 -2.11
N MET A 83 9.20 -0.17 -3.32
CA MET A 83 7.96 -0.93 -3.58
C MET A 83 7.88 -2.25 -2.81
N SER A 84 9.02 -2.92 -2.61
CA SER A 84 9.08 -4.15 -1.83
C SER A 84 8.79 -3.90 -0.35
N ASN A 85 9.37 -2.83 0.22
CA ASN A 85 9.13 -2.43 1.60
C ASN A 85 7.68 -1.98 1.82
N GLU A 86 7.12 -1.19 0.91
CA GLU A 86 5.70 -0.80 0.94
C GLU A 86 4.78 -2.03 0.93
N SER A 87 5.04 -2.98 0.05
CA SER A 87 4.25 -4.20 -0.02
C SER A 87 4.32 -5.03 1.26
N ALA A 88 5.47 -5.06 1.93
CA ALA A 88 5.64 -5.72 3.21
C ALA A 88 4.88 -5.00 4.34
N MET A 89 4.89 -3.67 4.34
CA MET A 89 4.15 -2.85 5.32
C MET A 89 2.64 -3.02 5.16
N ILE A 90 2.12 -2.97 3.94
CA ILE A 90 0.68 -3.16 3.66
C ILE A 90 0.24 -4.58 4.05
N GLY A 91 1.05 -5.60 3.78
CA GLY A 91 0.76 -6.97 4.19
C GLY A 91 0.77 -7.16 5.72
N GLY A 92 1.59 -6.37 6.45
CA GLY A 92 1.65 -6.38 7.91
C GLY A 92 0.52 -5.58 8.60
N ALA A 93 -0.01 -4.55 7.93
CA ALA A 93 -1.11 -3.73 8.42
C ALA A 93 -2.51 -4.40 8.25
N ALA A 94 -2.54 -5.65 7.84
CA ALA A 94 -3.77 -6.44 7.64
C ALA A 94 -4.46 -6.85 8.95
N GLY A 95 -4.34 -6.07 9.99
CA GLY A 95 -4.83 -6.40 11.30
C GLY A 95 -5.98 -5.58 11.79
N ASP A 96 -6.99 -5.28 11.00
CA ASP A 96 -8.26 -4.94 11.61
C ASP A 96 -9.00 -6.21 11.95
N ASN A 97 -9.21 -6.28 13.12
CA ASN A 97 -9.57 -7.27 14.05
C ASN A 97 -10.99 -7.77 13.75
N PRO A 98 -11.18 -9.04 13.40
CA PRO A 98 -12.51 -9.64 13.35
C PRO A 98 -13.30 -9.42 14.65
N SER A 99 -12.63 -9.06 15.75
CA SER A 99 -13.31 -8.68 16.99
C SER A 99 -14.17 -7.44 16.86
N GLN A 100 -13.88 -6.49 15.99
CA GLN A 100 -14.74 -5.32 15.78
C GLN A 100 -16.10 -5.72 15.18
N LEU A 101 -16.11 -6.60 14.18
CA LEU A 101 -17.35 -7.13 13.60
C LEU A 101 -18.14 -7.98 14.62
N ILE A 102 -17.43 -8.76 15.44
CA ILE A 102 -18.05 -9.54 16.52
C ILE A 102 -18.68 -8.58 17.54
N GLN A 103 -17.97 -7.55 17.98
CA GLN A 103 -18.48 -6.55 18.91
C GLN A 103 -19.69 -5.79 18.33
N LEU A 104 -19.62 -5.42 17.05
CA LEU A 104 -20.72 -4.77 16.36
C LEU A 104 -21.96 -5.70 16.36
N SER A 105 -21.81 -6.96 16.01
CA SER A 105 -22.91 -7.93 16.04
C SER A 105 -23.51 -8.12 17.43
N GLN A 106 -22.69 -8.05 18.48
CA GLN A 106 -23.13 -8.10 19.87
C GLN A 106 -23.92 -6.82 20.28
N SER A 107 -23.40 -5.64 19.91
CA SER A 107 -24.07 -4.37 20.23
C SER A 107 -25.41 -4.21 19.52
N LEU A 108 -25.56 -4.82 18.34
CA LEU A 108 -26.82 -4.88 17.59
C LEU A 108 -27.77 -6.02 18.05
N GLY A 109 -27.36 -6.82 19.05
CA GLY A 109 -28.14 -7.96 19.54
C GLY A 109 -28.25 -9.13 18.56
N ARG A 110 -27.44 -9.15 17.50
CA ARG A 110 -27.54 -10.10 16.38
C ARG A 110 -26.55 -11.29 16.47
N SER A 111 -25.72 -11.33 17.49
CA SER A 111 -24.66 -12.34 17.67
C SER A 111 -25.17 -13.78 17.81
N HIS A 112 -26.46 -13.98 18.02
CA HIS A 112 -27.09 -15.29 18.11
C HIS A 112 -27.61 -15.84 16.76
N GLU A 113 -27.68 -14.99 15.71
CA GLU A 113 -28.17 -15.39 14.40
C GLU A 113 -27.23 -16.43 13.75
N PRO A 114 -27.73 -17.64 13.39
CA PRO A 114 -26.85 -18.71 12.92
C PRO A 114 -26.06 -18.37 11.66
N VAL A 115 -26.68 -17.72 10.68
CA VAL A 115 -26.05 -17.34 9.40
C VAL A 115 -24.96 -16.30 9.65
N LEU A 116 -25.25 -15.26 10.44
CA LEU A 116 -24.28 -14.23 10.79
C LEU A 116 -23.07 -14.83 11.53
N ARG A 117 -23.30 -15.76 12.46
CA ARG A 117 -22.22 -16.48 13.16
C ARG A 117 -21.31 -17.24 12.22
N GLN A 118 -21.85 -17.90 11.18
CA GLN A 118 -21.03 -18.60 10.18
C GLN A 118 -20.16 -17.62 9.37
N LYS A 119 -20.73 -16.49 8.99
CA LYS A 119 -19.97 -15.44 8.29
C LYS A 119 -18.86 -14.85 9.17
N LEU A 120 -19.15 -14.54 10.43
CA LEU A 120 -18.15 -14.09 11.40
C LEU A 120 -17.04 -15.10 11.64
N ALA A 121 -17.38 -16.40 11.76
CA ALA A 121 -16.41 -17.48 11.89
C ALA A 121 -15.49 -17.59 10.66
N ASN A 122 -16.04 -17.41 9.45
CA ASN A 122 -15.26 -17.37 8.23
C ASN A 122 -14.27 -16.20 8.24
N VAL A 123 -14.72 -14.99 8.55
CA VAL A 123 -13.85 -13.80 8.67
C VAL A 123 -12.75 -14.04 9.70
N TYR A 124 -13.08 -14.55 10.87
CA TYR A 124 -12.10 -14.87 11.91
C TYR A 124 -11.05 -15.87 11.42
N SER A 125 -11.47 -16.95 10.79
CA SER A 125 -10.58 -18.00 10.27
C SER A 125 -9.64 -17.45 9.19
N ARG A 126 -10.16 -16.66 8.26
CA ARG A 126 -9.38 -16.03 7.21
C ARG A 126 -8.32 -15.07 7.77
N ASN A 127 -8.66 -14.27 8.79
CA ASN A 127 -7.68 -13.38 9.44
C ASN A 127 -6.60 -14.19 10.18
N LYS A 128 -6.93 -15.31 10.80
CA LYS A 128 -5.93 -16.23 11.41
C LYS A 128 -5.00 -16.81 10.35
N LEU A 129 -5.52 -17.25 9.21
CA LEU A 129 -4.72 -17.75 8.09
C LEU A 129 -3.78 -16.67 7.55
N LEU A 130 -4.26 -15.45 7.37
CA LEU A 130 -3.46 -14.31 6.94
C LEU A 130 -2.28 -14.07 7.89
N LYS A 131 -2.53 -14.07 9.20
CA LYS A 131 -1.48 -13.92 10.20
C LYS A 131 -0.43 -15.04 10.08
N LEU A 132 -0.86 -16.29 9.99
CA LEU A 132 0.06 -17.43 9.85
C LEU A 132 0.90 -17.35 8.56
N MET A 133 0.30 -16.91 7.45
CA MET A 133 1.02 -16.70 6.19
C MET A 133 2.10 -15.62 6.35
N SER A 134 1.76 -14.49 6.97
CA SER A 134 2.68 -13.38 7.22
C SER A 134 3.81 -13.78 8.17
N ASP A 135 3.51 -14.51 9.24
CA ASP A 135 4.50 -15.01 10.18
C ASP A 135 5.51 -15.96 9.49
N ARG A 136 5.04 -16.88 8.64
CA ARG A 136 5.90 -17.80 7.87
C ARG A 136 6.82 -17.05 6.91
N ILE A 137 6.32 -16.04 6.21
CA ILE A 137 7.15 -15.20 5.34
C ILE A 137 8.21 -14.47 6.17
N SER A 138 7.83 -13.85 7.28
CA SER A 138 8.74 -13.11 8.14
C SER A 138 9.86 -13.98 8.72
N VAL A 139 9.55 -15.22 9.10
CA VAL A 139 10.55 -16.19 9.59
C VAL A 139 11.51 -16.57 8.46
N ALA A 140 11.02 -16.89 7.27
CA ALA A 140 11.86 -17.25 6.14
C ALA A 140 12.83 -16.11 5.77
N VAL A 141 12.33 -14.89 5.68
CA VAL A 141 13.16 -13.71 5.37
C VAL A 141 14.24 -13.49 6.42
N ARG A 142 13.89 -13.58 7.71
CA ARG A 142 14.87 -13.44 8.81
C ARG A 142 15.97 -14.51 8.76
N ASN A 143 15.66 -15.69 8.27
CA ASN A 143 16.61 -16.80 8.13
C ASN A 143 17.38 -16.76 6.80
N GLY A 144 17.22 -15.69 5.99
CA GLY A 144 17.85 -15.58 4.67
C GLY A 144 17.31 -16.57 3.64
N GLN A 145 16.15 -17.14 3.89
CA GLN A 145 15.49 -18.10 3.00
C GLN A 145 14.49 -17.40 2.06
N MET A 146 14.26 -18.01 0.91
CA MET A 146 13.18 -17.55 0.04
C MET A 146 11.82 -17.77 0.74
N PRO A 147 10.92 -16.76 0.74
CA PRO A 147 9.61 -16.94 1.34
C PRO A 147 8.84 -18.09 0.68
N PRO A 148 8.18 -18.96 1.47
CA PRO A 148 7.42 -20.09 0.94
C PRO A 148 6.16 -19.68 0.19
N ILE A 149 5.75 -18.42 0.38
CA ILE A 149 4.56 -17.83 -0.24
C ILE A 149 4.98 -16.50 -0.85
N HIS A 150 4.66 -16.29 -2.13
CA HIS A 150 4.96 -15.03 -2.79
C HIS A 150 4.17 -13.88 -2.14
N PRO A 151 4.80 -12.73 -1.80
CA PRO A 151 4.13 -11.62 -1.11
C PRO A 151 2.86 -11.11 -1.80
N SER A 152 2.79 -11.19 -3.13
CA SER A 152 1.59 -10.81 -3.90
C SER A 152 0.36 -11.64 -3.56
N ILE A 153 0.53 -12.91 -3.15
CA ILE A 153 -0.59 -13.78 -2.72
C ILE A 153 -1.16 -13.25 -1.41
N VAL A 154 -0.30 -12.83 -0.49
CA VAL A 154 -0.75 -12.21 0.77
C VAL A 154 -1.54 -10.94 0.49
N LYS A 155 -1.05 -10.08 -0.41
CA LYS A 155 -1.74 -8.84 -0.80
C LYS A 155 -3.12 -9.11 -1.41
N LEU A 156 -3.23 -10.11 -2.28
CA LEU A 156 -4.52 -10.55 -2.84
C LEU A 156 -5.45 -11.06 -1.74
N PHE A 157 -4.94 -11.89 -0.83
CA PHE A 157 -5.72 -12.45 0.27
C PHE A 157 -6.23 -11.35 1.23
N VAL A 158 -5.41 -10.32 1.50
CA VAL A 158 -5.81 -9.11 2.26
C VAL A 158 -6.96 -8.40 1.56
N ALA A 159 -6.85 -8.13 0.25
CA ALA A 159 -7.88 -7.43 -0.51
C ALA A 159 -9.23 -8.19 -0.48
N GLU A 160 -9.21 -9.50 -0.66
CA GLU A 160 -10.41 -10.34 -0.56
C GLU A 160 -11.00 -10.35 0.85
N ASN A 161 -10.15 -10.40 1.89
CA ASN A 161 -10.63 -10.32 3.28
C ASN A 161 -11.35 -9.00 3.54
N ARG A 162 -10.77 -7.88 3.11
CA ARG A 162 -11.38 -6.55 3.28
C ARG A 162 -12.72 -6.43 2.59
N ARG A 163 -12.85 -7.01 1.40
CA ARG A 163 -14.13 -7.05 0.69
C ARG A 163 -15.18 -7.84 1.49
N ILE A 164 -14.85 -9.04 1.96
CA ILE A 164 -15.76 -9.88 2.76
C ILE A 164 -16.14 -9.19 4.08
N GLU A 165 -15.19 -8.54 4.74
CA GLU A 165 -15.42 -7.80 5.98
C GLU A 165 -16.34 -6.59 5.74
N GLY A 166 -16.11 -5.86 4.65
CA GLY A 166 -16.94 -4.72 4.26
C GLY A 166 -18.36 -5.11 3.92
N ASP A 167 -18.55 -6.19 3.14
CA ASP A 167 -19.86 -6.74 2.82
C ASP A 167 -20.61 -7.14 4.10
N LEU A 168 -19.94 -7.83 5.01
CA LEU A 168 -20.52 -8.29 6.28
C LEU A 168 -20.87 -7.13 7.22
N ALA A 169 -20.10 -6.05 7.20
CA ALA A 169 -20.37 -4.88 8.05
C ALA A 169 -21.63 -4.10 7.64
N GLN A 170 -22.12 -4.30 6.41
CA GLN A 170 -23.31 -3.64 5.88
C GLN A 170 -24.59 -4.46 6.09
N GLU A 171 -24.50 -5.71 6.46
CA GLU A 171 -25.63 -6.60 6.77
C GLU A 171 -26.17 -6.38 8.20
#